data_dda6a3f58661c47799019e1ed4a8f36a
#
_entry.id   dda6a3f58661c47799019e1ed4a8f36a
#
_cell.length_a   1.000
_cell.length_b   1.000
_cell.length_c   1.000
_cell.angle_alpha   90.00
_cell.angle_beta   90.00
_cell.angle_gamma   90.00
#
_symmetry.space_group_name_H-M   'P 1'
#
loop_
_entity.id
_entity.type
_entity.pdbx_description
1 polymer ?
#
loop_
_entity_poly.entity_id
_entity_poly.type
_entity_poly.pdbx_seq_one_letter_code
_entity_poly.pdbx_strand_id
1 'polypeptide(L)'
;MLALLDLLARLAAAVLLVTGGIALSSGWAQETSSDRRLDIRSEVVWTQVPVRIDRSAQTYERIAPATDPYPLKLQATRRLHAIDNSTFRYDGSDFRLAGVTPVERGKICVTGEGLRQACGLKAFKALDNALRSPHVECRVVRPEAVTREVECVVDGSDLRNLLPQLEAAG
;
A
#
# COMPACT_ATOMS: atom_id res chain seq x y z
N MET A 1 -27.78 -40.35 -37.51
CA MET A 1 -28.13 -39.01 -38.00
C MET A 1 -28.66 -38.08 -36.91
N LEU A 2 -29.55 -38.52 -36.03
CA LEU A 2 -30.13 -37.69 -34.95
C LEU A 2 -29.11 -37.14 -33.98
N ALA A 3 -28.09 -37.92 -33.57
CA ALA A 3 -27.02 -37.47 -32.65
C ALA A 3 -26.12 -36.36 -33.24
N LEU A 4 -25.90 -36.37 -34.55
CA LEU A 4 -25.12 -35.34 -35.23
C LEU A 4 -25.88 -33.98 -35.27
N LEU A 5 -27.19 -34.04 -35.48
CA LEU A 5 -28.04 -32.85 -35.48
C LEU A 5 -28.13 -32.23 -34.09
N ASP A 6 -28.22 -33.04 -33.04
CA ASP A 6 -28.23 -32.55 -31.64
C ASP A 6 -26.89 -31.88 -31.28
N LEU A 7 -25.77 -32.46 -31.70
CA LEU A 7 -24.45 -31.85 -31.49
C LEU A 7 -24.27 -30.51 -32.19
N LEU A 8 -24.75 -30.42 -33.45
CA LEU A 8 -24.69 -29.17 -34.22
C LEU A 8 -25.57 -28.08 -33.61
N ALA A 9 -26.75 -28.45 -33.11
CA ALA A 9 -27.66 -27.51 -32.45
C ALA A 9 -27.02 -26.92 -31.15
N ARG A 10 -26.35 -27.75 -30.34
CA ARG A 10 -25.65 -27.31 -29.12
C ARG A 10 -24.48 -26.40 -29.43
N LEU A 11 -23.69 -26.70 -30.46
CA LEU A 11 -22.60 -25.85 -30.91
C LEU A 11 -23.09 -24.49 -31.40
N ALA A 12 -24.17 -24.47 -32.19
CA ALA A 12 -24.77 -23.20 -32.65
C ALA A 12 -25.30 -22.35 -31.50
N ALA A 13 -25.95 -22.96 -30.49
CA ALA A 13 -26.40 -22.24 -29.28
C ALA A 13 -25.24 -21.67 -28.48
N ALA A 14 -24.16 -22.41 -28.32
CA ALA A 14 -22.97 -21.93 -27.61
C ALA A 14 -22.31 -20.74 -28.31
N VAL A 15 -22.19 -20.77 -29.62
CA VAL A 15 -21.64 -19.65 -30.42
C VAL A 15 -22.52 -18.41 -30.30
N LEU A 16 -23.83 -18.54 -30.33
CA LEU A 16 -24.77 -17.43 -30.17
C LEU A 16 -24.70 -16.79 -28.77
N LEU A 17 -24.51 -17.59 -27.72
CA LEU A 17 -24.33 -17.08 -26.36
C LEU A 17 -23.00 -16.29 -26.19
N VAL A 18 -21.93 -16.78 -26.79
CA VAL A 18 -20.62 -16.12 -26.73
C VAL A 18 -20.65 -14.80 -27.51
N THR A 19 -21.18 -14.80 -28.73
CA THR A 19 -21.27 -13.59 -29.56
C THR A 19 -22.23 -12.57 -28.99
N GLY A 20 -23.36 -13.00 -28.44
CA GLY A 20 -24.32 -12.14 -27.75
C GLY A 20 -23.75 -11.52 -26.48
N GLY A 21 -22.97 -12.27 -25.70
CA GLY A 21 -22.27 -11.79 -24.50
C GLY A 21 -21.25 -10.69 -24.79
N ILE A 22 -20.48 -10.85 -25.88
CA ILE A 22 -19.48 -9.85 -26.30
C ILE A 22 -20.15 -8.55 -26.76
N ALA A 23 -21.27 -8.66 -27.49
CA ALA A 23 -22.02 -7.49 -27.96
C ALA A 23 -22.66 -6.67 -26.82
N LEU A 24 -23.10 -7.33 -25.76
CA LEU A 24 -23.66 -6.66 -24.57
C LEU A 24 -22.60 -6.01 -23.73
N SER A 25 -21.40 -6.62 -23.60
CA SER A 25 -20.29 -6.04 -22.81
C SER A 25 -19.66 -4.83 -23.47
N SER A 26 -19.63 -4.74 -24.81
CA SER A 26 -19.10 -3.58 -25.52
C SER A 26 -19.98 -2.33 -25.42
N GLY A 27 -21.30 -2.49 -25.19
CA GLY A 27 -22.21 -1.36 -25.00
C GLY A 27 -22.06 -0.64 -23.66
N TRP A 28 -21.53 -1.29 -22.64
CA TRP A 28 -21.37 -0.69 -21.31
C TRP A 28 -20.03 0.00 -21.10
N ALA A 29 -19.06 -0.19 -22.01
CA ALA A 29 -17.73 0.41 -21.91
C ALA A 29 -17.66 1.83 -22.51
N GLN A 30 -18.72 2.35 -23.07
CA GLN A 30 -18.70 3.62 -23.82
C GLN A 30 -19.25 4.84 -23.08
N GLU A 31 -19.74 4.69 -21.85
CA GLU A 31 -20.36 5.82 -21.13
C GLU A 31 -19.56 6.42 -19.98
N THR A 32 -18.29 6.09 -19.80
CA THR A 32 -17.45 6.72 -18.79
C THR A 32 -16.21 7.47 -19.34
N SER A 33 -16.19 7.77 -20.61
CA SER A 33 -15.42 8.91 -21.09
C SER A 33 -16.20 10.17 -20.74
N SER A 34 -16.34 10.46 -19.47
CA SER A 34 -16.55 11.81 -19.00
C SER A 34 -15.39 12.61 -19.58
N ASP A 35 -15.66 13.22 -20.74
CA ASP A 35 -14.85 14.27 -21.31
C ASP A 35 -14.80 15.39 -20.25
N ARG A 36 -13.94 15.15 -19.25
CA ARG A 36 -13.52 16.16 -18.29
C ARG A 36 -12.62 17.08 -19.10
N ARG A 37 -13.25 17.81 -20.07
CA ARG A 37 -12.64 19.01 -20.58
C ARG A 37 -12.27 19.78 -19.33
N LEU A 38 -10.98 19.81 -19.05
CA LEU A 38 -10.40 20.83 -18.22
C LEU A 38 -10.80 22.14 -18.92
N ASP A 39 -11.95 22.67 -18.49
CA ASP A 39 -12.32 24.03 -18.80
C ASP A 39 -11.28 24.89 -18.07
N ILE A 40 -10.10 24.95 -18.66
CA ILE A 40 -9.09 25.93 -18.34
C ILE A 40 -9.71 27.24 -18.81
N ARG A 41 -10.65 27.76 -18.04
CA ARG A 41 -10.91 29.18 -18.01
C ARG A 41 -9.63 29.82 -17.52
N SER A 42 -8.65 29.78 -18.39
CA SER A 42 -7.44 30.50 -18.20
C SER A 42 -7.72 31.97 -18.52
N GLU A 43 -8.09 32.71 -17.50
CA GLU A 43 -7.67 34.12 -17.47
C GLU A 43 -6.14 34.21 -17.29
N VAL A 44 -5.44 33.09 -17.42
CA VAL A 44 -3.99 33.10 -17.53
C VAL A 44 -3.71 33.52 -18.97
N VAL A 45 -3.64 34.84 -19.15
CA VAL A 45 -3.10 35.44 -20.37
C VAL A 45 -1.64 34.99 -20.47
N TRP A 46 -1.41 33.94 -21.26
CA TRP A 46 -0.07 33.58 -21.68
C TRP A 46 0.41 34.70 -22.56
N THR A 47 1.18 35.64 -22.01
CA THR A 47 1.81 36.67 -22.81
C THR A 47 2.78 35.99 -23.74
N GLN A 48 2.57 36.13 -25.05
CA GLN A 48 3.45 35.58 -26.07
C GLN A 48 4.86 36.25 -26.06
N VAL A 49 4.99 37.33 -25.33
CA VAL A 49 6.25 38.05 -25.16
C VAL A 49 6.78 37.76 -23.74
N PRO A 50 7.98 37.20 -23.61
CA PRO A 50 8.58 36.99 -22.31
C PRO A 50 8.80 38.32 -21.59
N VAL A 51 8.12 38.51 -20.47
CA VAL A 51 8.31 39.67 -19.59
C VAL A 51 9.57 39.46 -18.78
N ARG A 52 10.53 40.38 -18.91
CA ARG A 52 11.74 40.36 -18.09
C ARG A 52 11.39 40.81 -16.68
N ILE A 53 11.36 39.85 -15.76
CA ILE A 53 11.07 40.12 -14.33
C ILE A 53 12.37 40.63 -13.70
N ASP A 54 12.32 41.83 -13.12
CA ASP A 54 13.42 42.34 -12.29
C ASP A 54 13.41 41.61 -10.93
N ARG A 55 14.32 40.67 -10.80
CA ARG A 55 14.46 39.87 -9.55
C ARG A 55 14.96 40.68 -8.36
N SER A 56 15.59 41.85 -8.60
CA SER A 56 16.08 42.72 -7.54
C SER A 56 14.97 43.46 -6.83
N ALA A 57 13.82 43.64 -7.49
CA ALA A 57 12.64 44.31 -6.94
C ALA A 57 11.67 43.36 -6.24
N GLN A 58 11.92 42.06 -6.26
CA GLN A 58 11.04 41.08 -5.62
C GLN A 58 11.61 40.63 -4.29
N THR A 59 10.82 40.81 -3.24
CA THR A 59 11.12 40.25 -1.91
C THR A 59 10.60 38.81 -1.88
N TYR A 60 11.50 37.84 -1.96
CA TYR A 60 11.14 36.42 -1.83
C TYR A 60 11.16 36.05 -0.35
N GLU A 61 10.02 35.66 0.18
CA GLU A 61 9.97 34.98 1.47
C GLU A 61 10.44 33.54 1.29
N ARG A 62 11.52 33.19 1.97
CA ARG A 62 12.04 31.82 1.96
C ARG A 62 11.18 31.00 2.91
N ILE A 63 10.25 30.21 2.36
CA ILE A 63 9.49 29.26 3.18
C ILE A 63 10.50 28.21 3.69
N ALA A 64 10.61 28.11 5.01
CA ALA A 64 11.42 27.09 5.63
C ALA A 64 10.91 25.70 5.19
N PRO A 65 11.79 24.76 4.81
CA PRO A 65 11.37 23.42 4.44
C PRO A 65 10.63 22.78 5.60
N ALA A 66 9.50 22.15 5.34
CA ALA A 66 8.74 21.43 6.35
C ALA A 66 9.63 20.33 6.95
N THR A 67 9.67 20.23 8.27
CA THR A 67 10.42 19.18 8.95
C THR A 67 9.77 17.84 8.63
N ASP A 68 10.57 16.89 8.13
CA ASP A 68 10.08 15.53 7.83
C ASP A 68 9.74 14.81 9.16
N PRO A 69 8.47 14.42 9.37
CA PRO A 69 8.06 13.73 10.59
C PRO A 69 8.63 12.31 10.71
N TYR A 70 9.07 11.70 9.60
CA TYR A 70 9.62 10.35 9.53
C TYR A 70 10.98 10.35 8.82
N PRO A 71 12.04 10.80 9.48
CA PRO A 71 13.35 11.01 8.84
C PRO A 71 14.07 9.72 8.45
N LEU A 72 13.71 8.58 9.06
CA LEU A 72 14.33 7.29 8.76
C LEU A 72 13.57 6.61 7.61
N LYS A 73 14.13 6.68 6.40
CA LYS A 73 13.58 6.03 5.21
C LYS A 73 14.20 4.65 5.05
N LEU A 74 13.38 3.61 5.15
CA LEU A 74 13.83 2.23 5.00
C LEU A 74 13.72 1.81 3.53
N GLN A 75 14.74 1.17 3.02
CA GLN A 75 14.73 0.60 1.68
C GLN A 75 14.53 -0.91 1.76
N ALA A 76 13.61 -1.44 0.97
CA ALA A 76 13.33 -2.88 0.88
C ALA A 76 14.52 -3.62 0.24
N THR A 77 15.57 -3.83 1.01
CA THR A 77 16.78 -4.55 0.60
C THR A 77 16.95 -5.82 1.43
N ARG A 78 17.94 -6.67 1.07
CA ARG A 78 18.28 -7.85 1.88
C ARG A 78 18.72 -7.54 3.31
N ARG A 79 19.05 -6.27 3.60
CA ARG A 79 19.44 -5.80 4.93
C ARG A 79 18.26 -5.45 5.82
N LEU A 80 17.04 -5.37 5.25
CA LEU A 80 15.81 -5.13 5.99
C LEU A 80 15.03 -6.44 6.09
N HIS A 81 14.85 -6.96 7.31
CA HIS A 81 14.10 -8.18 7.57
C HIS A 81 13.50 -8.18 8.97
N ALA A 82 12.32 -8.79 9.10
CA ALA A 82 11.69 -8.98 10.39
C ALA A 82 12.44 -10.03 11.23
N ILE A 83 12.57 -9.81 12.51
CA ILE A 83 13.09 -10.76 13.51
C ILE A 83 11.91 -11.48 14.16
N ASP A 84 10.94 -10.72 14.65
CA ASP A 84 9.67 -11.20 15.20
C ASP A 84 8.49 -10.36 14.68
N ASN A 85 7.35 -10.35 15.34
CA ASN A 85 6.17 -9.56 14.93
C ASN A 85 6.27 -8.07 15.26
N SER A 86 7.25 -7.67 16.04
CA SER A 86 7.43 -6.31 16.54
C SER A 86 8.82 -5.73 16.27
N THR A 87 9.79 -6.59 15.97
CA THR A 87 11.20 -6.25 15.86
C THR A 87 11.70 -6.57 14.45
N PHE A 88 12.47 -5.64 13.88
CA PHE A 88 13.11 -5.83 12.59
C PHE A 88 14.55 -5.32 12.64
N ARG A 89 15.37 -5.83 11.73
CA ARG A 89 16.76 -5.40 11.54
C ARG A 89 16.89 -4.62 10.25
N TYR A 90 17.54 -3.49 10.33
CA TYR A 90 17.91 -2.68 9.17
C TYR A 90 19.36 -2.21 9.29
N ASP A 91 20.16 -2.53 8.28
CA ASP A 91 21.58 -2.15 8.18
C ASP A 91 22.38 -2.44 9.46
N GLY A 92 22.15 -3.63 10.03
CA GLY A 92 22.85 -4.11 11.23
C GLY A 92 22.34 -3.59 12.57
N SER A 93 21.35 -2.69 12.58
CA SER A 93 20.69 -2.17 13.78
C SER A 93 19.33 -2.79 13.99
N ASP A 94 18.98 -3.10 15.23
CA ASP A 94 17.67 -3.64 15.61
C ASP A 94 16.72 -2.52 16.04
N PHE A 95 15.52 -2.57 15.48
CA PHE A 95 14.45 -1.62 15.74
C PHE A 95 13.21 -2.35 16.22
N ARG A 96 12.50 -1.79 17.20
CA ARG A 96 11.25 -2.31 17.73
C ARG A 96 10.12 -1.33 17.45
N LEU A 97 9.00 -1.85 16.98
CA LEU A 97 7.79 -1.04 16.79
C LEU A 97 7.20 -0.64 18.14
N ALA A 98 7.00 0.66 18.35
CA ALA A 98 6.36 1.20 19.52
C ALA A 98 4.90 0.73 19.58
N GLY A 99 4.44 0.32 20.77
CA GLY A 99 3.06 -0.08 21.00
C GLY A 99 2.67 -1.46 20.44
N VAL A 100 3.62 -2.25 19.93
CA VAL A 100 3.38 -3.63 19.49
C VAL A 100 3.93 -4.62 20.51
N THR A 101 3.08 -5.49 21.04
CA THR A 101 3.50 -6.54 21.99
C THR A 101 4.26 -7.63 21.24
N PRO A 102 5.50 -7.96 21.65
CA PRO A 102 6.26 -9.06 21.07
C PRO A 102 5.54 -10.41 21.28
N VAL A 103 5.51 -11.20 20.23
CA VAL A 103 4.93 -12.55 20.26
C VAL A 103 5.89 -13.52 19.62
N GLU A 104 6.14 -14.63 20.29
CA GLU A 104 7.00 -15.67 19.75
C GLU A 104 6.48 -16.21 18.43
N ARG A 105 7.37 -16.40 17.47
CA ARG A 105 7.04 -16.90 16.12
C ARG A 105 6.32 -18.25 16.15
N GLY A 106 6.61 -19.11 17.13
CA GLY A 106 5.99 -20.42 17.31
C GLY A 106 4.64 -20.39 18.02
N LYS A 107 4.15 -19.21 18.47
CA LYS A 107 2.91 -19.13 19.25
C LYS A 107 1.71 -19.64 18.45
N ILE A 108 0.95 -20.54 19.10
CA ILE A 108 -0.33 -21.07 18.60
C ILE A 108 -1.45 -20.40 19.40
N CYS A 109 -2.44 -19.87 18.71
CA CYS A 109 -3.65 -19.30 19.29
C CYS A 109 -4.87 -20.15 18.94
N VAL A 110 -5.91 -20.02 19.74
CA VAL A 110 -7.20 -20.65 19.49
C VAL A 110 -8.16 -19.55 19.06
N THR A 111 -8.82 -19.70 17.92
CA THR A 111 -9.86 -18.77 17.47
C THR A 111 -11.11 -18.90 18.32
N GLY A 112 -12.02 -17.93 18.25
CA GLY A 112 -13.33 -18.00 18.89
C GLY A 112 -14.16 -19.24 18.49
N GLU A 113 -13.84 -19.86 17.35
CA GLU A 113 -14.44 -21.10 16.85
C GLU A 113 -13.72 -22.37 17.37
N GLY A 114 -12.72 -22.24 18.23
CA GLY A 114 -11.93 -23.35 18.79
C GLY A 114 -10.84 -23.89 17.87
N LEU A 115 -10.58 -23.27 16.71
CA LEU A 115 -9.55 -23.70 15.77
C LEU A 115 -8.17 -23.21 16.18
N ARG A 116 -7.18 -24.10 16.12
CA ARG A 116 -5.78 -23.76 16.39
C ARG A 116 -5.14 -23.15 15.15
N GLN A 117 -4.49 -21.98 15.30
CA GLN A 117 -3.76 -21.33 14.23
C GLN A 117 -2.38 -20.85 14.70
N ALA A 118 -1.42 -20.80 13.77
CA ALA A 118 -0.07 -20.31 14.03
C ALA A 118 -0.04 -18.76 14.01
N CYS A 119 -0.59 -18.13 15.06
CA CYS A 119 -0.75 -16.68 15.13
C CYS A 119 0.60 -15.95 15.19
N GLY A 120 1.61 -16.52 15.86
CA GLY A 120 2.95 -15.92 15.88
C GLY A 120 3.60 -15.88 14.50
N LEU A 121 3.49 -16.97 13.73
CA LEU A 121 3.98 -17.00 12.35
C LEU A 121 3.20 -16.04 11.44
N LYS A 122 1.88 -15.95 11.61
CA LYS A 122 1.04 -15.02 10.84
C LYS A 122 1.45 -13.57 11.12
N ALA A 123 1.66 -13.21 12.39
CA ALA A 123 2.08 -11.86 12.77
C ALA A 123 3.48 -11.52 12.27
N PHE A 124 4.43 -12.45 12.38
CA PHE A 124 5.77 -12.31 11.81
C PHE A 124 5.71 -12.04 10.30
N LYS A 125 4.95 -12.85 9.55
CA LYS A 125 4.82 -12.67 8.10
C LYS A 125 4.15 -11.35 7.72
N ALA A 126 3.19 -10.88 8.52
CA ALA A 126 2.54 -9.60 8.28
C ALA A 126 3.56 -8.45 8.35
N LEU A 127 4.42 -8.44 9.39
CA LEU A 127 5.50 -7.45 9.48
C LEU A 127 6.50 -7.59 8.33
N ASP A 128 6.98 -8.82 8.05
CA ASP A 128 7.95 -9.05 6.97
C ASP A 128 7.41 -8.60 5.60
N ASN A 129 6.12 -8.82 5.33
CA ASN A 129 5.49 -8.35 4.10
C ASN A 129 5.35 -6.82 4.05
N ALA A 130 4.95 -6.19 5.16
CA ALA A 130 4.83 -4.74 5.24
C ALA A 130 6.18 -4.03 5.03
N LEU A 131 7.26 -4.60 5.56
CA LEU A 131 8.62 -4.07 5.37
C LEU A 131 9.16 -4.21 3.94
N ARG A 132 8.50 -4.98 3.07
CA ARG A 132 8.86 -5.11 1.64
C ARG A 132 8.26 -4.01 0.78
N SER A 133 7.40 -3.15 1.35
CA SER A 133 6.92 -1.97 0.63
C SER A 133 8.10 -1.04 0.26
N PRO A 134 8.05 -0.40 -0.92
CA PRO A 134 9.06 0.57 -1.32
C PRO A 134 9.09 1.84 -0.46
N HIS A 135 8.00 2.15 0.23
CA HIS A 135 7.83 3.38 1.00
C HIS A 135 7.55 3.08 2.47
N VAL A 136 8.59 2.64 3.18
CA VAL A 136 8.58 2.47 4.63
C VAL A 136 9.37 3.60 5.27
N GLU A 137 8.70 4.40 6.08
CA GLU A 137 9.29 5.57 6.72
C GLU A 137 9.06 5.49 8.23
N CYS A 138 10.10 5.77 9.02
CA CYS A 138 10.04 5.64 10.46
C CYS A 138 10.56 6.88 11.17
N ARG A 139 10.13 7.06 12.42
CA ARG A 139 10.72 7.99 13.37
C ARG A 139 11.14 7.24 14.63
N VAL A 140 12.28 7.59 15.17
CA VAL A 140 12.77 7.05 16.44
C VAL A 140 12.05 7.75 17.58
N VAL A 141 11.37 6.98 18.44
CA VAL A 141 10.62 7.50 19.60
C VAL A 141 11.48 7.44 20.86
N ARG A 142 12.27 6.36 21.01
CA ARG A 142 13.20 6.16 22.14
C ARG A 142 14.59 5.78 21.64
N PRO A 143 15.48 6.75 21.49
CA PRO A 143 16.83 6.50 20.98
C PRO A 143 17.77 5.82 22.02
N GLU A 144 17.46 5.95 23.31
CA GLU A 144 18.33 5.49 24.42
C GLU A 144 18.17 4.01 24.77
N ALA A 145 17.16 3.33 24.21
CA ALA A 145 16.96 1.91 24.44
C ALA A 145 18.03 1.08 23.70
N VAL A 146 18.40 -0.07 24.24
CA VAL A 146 19.31 -1.05 23.59
C VAL A 146 18.80 -1.42 22.20
N THR A 147 17.47 -1.57 22.07
CA THR A 147 16.76 -1.69 20.80
C THR A 147 15.97 -0.40 20.60
N ARG A 148 16.25 0.34 19.53
CA ARG A 148 15.61 1.62 19.26
C ARG A 148 14.13 1.43 19.01
N GLU A 149 13.27 2.12 19.77
CA GLU A 149 11.83 2.11 19.50
C GLU A 149 11.49 3.11 18.38
N VAL A 150 10.68 2.64 17.44
CA VAL A 150 10.30 3.41 16.25
C VAL A 150 8.80 3.33 16.01
N GLU A 151 8.27 4.40 15.46
CA GLU A 151 6.95 4.41 14.82
C GLU A 151 7.16 4.49 13.32
N CYS A 152 6.46 3.63 12.58
CA CYS A 152 6.62 3.53 11.14
C CYS A 152 5.29 3.70 10.40
N VAL A 153 5.37 4.28 9.23
CA VAL A 153 4.29 4.35 8.25
C VAL A 153 4.72 3.62 6.98
N VAL A 154 3.77 2.96 6.35
CA VAL A 154 3.93 2.26 5.08
C VAL A 154 2.92 2.83 4.11
N ASP A 155 3.38 3.41 3.01
CA ASP A 155 2.54 4.09 2.03
C ASP A 155 1.58 5.11 2.68
N GLY A 156 2.06 5.84 3.70
CA GLY A 156 1.29 6.84 4.45
C GLY A 156 0.35 6.28 5.52
N SER A 157 0.25 4.97 5.69
CA SER A 157 -0.57 4.32 6.72
C SER A 157 0.29 3.83 7.89
N ASP A 158 -0.21 3.97 9.13
CA ASP A 158 0.49 3.46 10.30
C ASP A 158 0.70 1.94 10.16
N LEU A 159 1.94 1.50 10.27
CA LEU A 159 2.34 0.11 10.15
C LEU A 159 1.58 -0.81 11.13
N ARG A 160 1.25 -0.30 12.33
CA ARG A 160 0.50 -1.06 13.35
C ARG A 160 -0.88 -1.50 12.86
N ASN A 161 -1.52 -0.71 12.01
CA ASN A 161 -2.83 -1.03 11.45
C ASN A 161 -2.78 -2.16 10.41
N LEU A 162 -1.59 -2.46 9.87
CA LEU A 162 -1.37 -3.55 8.92
C LEU A 162 -1.06 -4.88 9.62
N LEU A 163 -0.75 -4.83 10.93
CA LEU A 163 -0.45 -6.02 11.71
C LEU A 163 -1.74 -6.65 12.28
N PRO A 164 -1.82 -7.99 12.35
CA PRO A 164 -2.95 -8.64 12.97
C PRO A 164 -3.00 -8.26 14.45
N GLN A 165 -4.18 -7.82 14.91
CA GLN A 165 -4.44 -7.62 16.33
C GLN A 165 -4.43 -8.98 17.00
N LEU A 166 -3.36 -9.31 17.68
CA LEU A 166 -3.28 -10.50 18.51
C LEU A 166 -3.85 -10.11 19.87
N GLU A 167 -5.11 -10.49 20.09
CA GLU A 167 -5.67 -10.37 21.44
C GLU A 167 -4.74 -11.10 22.40
N ALA A 168 -4.33 -10.38 23.45
CA ALA A 168 -3.61 -11.01 24.54
C ALA A 168 -4.56 -12.08 25.12
N ALA A 169 -4.29 -13.36 24.81
CA ALA A 169 -4.98 -14.44 25.44
C ALA A 169 -4.71 -14.32 26.94
N GLY A 170 -5.76 -13.89 27.69
CA GLY A 170 -5.74 -13.82 29.14
C GLY A 170 -5.53 -15.22 29.75
#